data_69ec25a618b581e3600e5adc502db358
#
_entry.id   69ec25a618b581e3600e5adc502db358
#
_cell.length_a   1.000
_cell.length_b   1.000
_cell.length_c   1.000
_cell.angle_alpha   90.00
_cell.angle_beta   90.00
_cell.angle_gamma   90.00
#
_symmetry.space_group_name_H-M   'P 1'
#
loop_
_entity.id
_entity.type
_entity.pdbx_description
1 polymer ?
#
loop_
_entity_poly.entity_id
_entity_poly.type
_entity_poly.pdbx_seq_one_letter_code
_entity_poly.pdbx_strand_id
1 'polypeptide(L)'
;MSKLKVVQLLPELNIGGVERGTRDLSKVLVDNGHESVVISNGGIFENDIVENGGKHYNVPVHKKNLFSLRYAKSLRDIYLSEKPDIVHVRSRMPAWINLLAFKKLSDKPLLVST
;
A
#
# COMPACT_ATOMS: atom_id res chain seq x y z
N MET A 1 17.30 14.85 7.46
CA MET A 1 16.94 13.66 6.68
C MET A 1 15.66 13.92 5.88
N SER A 2 15.65 13.52 4.62
CA SER A 2 14.49 13.77 3.76
C SER A 2 13.30 12.95 4.20
N LYS A 3 12.13 13.56 4.13
CA LYS A 3 10.86 12.87 4.39
C LYS A 3 10.55 11.92 3.24
N LEU A 4 10.27 10.68 3.56
CA LEU A 4 9.87 9.67 2.59
C LEU A 4 8.37 9.41 2.67
N LYS A 5 7.77 9.08 1.55
CA LYS A 5 6.41 8.58 1.49
C LYS A 5 6.47 7.11 1.07
N VAL A 6 5.98 6.23 1.94
CA VAL A 6 6.02 4.78 1.75
C VAL A 6 4.61 4.25 1.65
N VAL A 7 4.34 3.52 0.57
CA VAL A 7 3.09 2.79 0.38
C VAL A 7 3.34 1.33 0.71
N GLN A 8 2.50 0.75 1.55
CA GLN A 8 2.46 -0.70 1.78
C GLN A 8 1.19 -1.25 1.16
N LEU A 9 1.34 -2.27 0.33
CA LEU A 9 0.25 -2.89 -0.40
C LEU A 9 0.09 -4.33 0.05
N LEU A 10 -1.09 -4.70 0.55
CA LEU A 10 -1.40 -6.04 1.02
C LEU A 10 -2.90 -6.32 0.86
N PRO A 11 -3.33 -7.62 0.92
CA PRO A 11 -4.74 -7.95 0.68
C PRO A 11 -5.69 -7.41 1.75
N GLU A 12 -5.43 -7.69 3.02
CA GLU A 12 -6.32 -7.35 4.12
C GLU A 12 -5.54 -6.95 5.37
N LEU A 13 -6.21 -6.27 6.31
CA LEU A 13 -5.64 -5.83 7.58
C LEU A 13 -6.30 -6.56 8.77
N ASN A 14 -6.47 -7.86 8.65
CA ASN A 14 -6.96 -8.71 9.73
C ASN A 14 -5.82 -9.27 10.57
N ILE A 15 -6.14 -10.12 11.55
CA ILE A 15 -5.12 -10.68 12.45
C ILE A 15 -4.16 -11.59 11.68
N GLY A 16 -2.85 -11.25 11.72
CA GLY A 16 -1.80 -12.03 11.07
C GLY A 16 -0.46 -11.34 11.19
N GLY A 17 0.62 -12.06 10.89
CA GLY A 17 1.97 -11.52 11.01
C GLY A 17 2.25 -10.38 10.04
N VAL A 18 1.82 -10.54 8.77
CA VAL A 18 2.02 -9.51 7.74
C VAL A 18 1.21 -8.25 8.09
N GLU A 19 -0.03 -8.44 8.53
CA GLU A 19 -0.91 -7.33 8.86
C GLU A 19 -0.40 -6.55 10.08
N ARG A 20 0.05 -7.26 11.11
CA ARG A 20 0.65 -6.62 12.30
C ARG A 20 1.92 -5.88 11.95
N GLY A 21 2.78 -6.49 11.14
CA GLY A 21 4.00 -5.84 10.67
C GLY A 21 3.71 -4.58 9.88
N THR A 22 2.67 -4.59 9.06
CA THR A 22 2.24 -3.42 8.30
C THR A 22 1.80 -2.30 9.23
N ARG A 23 0.97 -2.61 10.23
CA ARG A 23 0.53 -1.65 11.23
C ARG A 23 1.71 -1.05 11.98
N ASP A 24 2.62 -1.90 12.44
CA ASP A 24 3.76 -1.49 13.25
C ASP A 24 4.73 -0.63 12.44
N LEU A 25 5.02 -1.01 11.20
CA LEU A 25 5.89 -0.22 10.34
C LEU A 25 5.26 1.14 10.01
N SER A 26 3.95 1.17 9.77
CA SER A 26 3.24 2.43 9.52
C SER A 26 3.44 3.40 10.68
N LYS A 27 3.29 2.92 11.92
CA LYS A 27 3.49 3.75 13.11
C LYS A 27 4.93 4.25 13.22
N VAL A 28 5.90 3.37 12.98
CA VAL A 28 7.31 3.74 13.04
C VAL A 28 7.63 4.81 12.00
N LEU A 29 7.11 4.68 10.78
CA LEU A 29 7.31 5.67 9.73
C LEU A 29 6.78 7.05 10.14
N VAL A 30 5.56 7.10 10.65
CA VAL A 30 4.94 8.36 11.08
C VAL A 30 5.71 8.95 12.27
N ASP A 31 6.08 8.14 13.25
CA ASP A 31 6.81 8.59 14.43
C ASP A 31 8.19 9.17 14.05
N ASN A 32 8.74 8.76 12.92
CA ASN A 32 10.05 9.26 12.45
C ASN A 32 9.92 10.35 11.37
N GLY A 33 8.74 10.92 11.21
CA GLY A 33 8.54 12.06 10.32
C GLY A 33 8.29 11.71 8.85
N HIS A 34 8.09 10.44 8.54
CA HIS A 34 7.75 9.99 7.18
C HIS A 34 6.25 9.87 7.01
N GLU A 35 5.80 9.80 5.75
CA GLU A 35 4.40 9.57 5.44
C GLU A 35 4.15 8.10 5.15
N SER A 36 3.11 7.55 5.77
CA SER A 36 2.71 6.16 5.59
C SER A 36 1.36 6.07 4.89
N VAL A 37 1.30 5.30 3.81
CA VAL A 37 0.08 5.01 3.07
C VAL A 37 -0.07 3.49 3.01
N VAL A 38 -1.23 2.99 3.39
CA VAL A 38 -1.52 1.56 3.34
C VAL A 38 -2.71 1.34 2.39
N ILE A 39 -2.55 0.41 1.46
CA ILE A 39 -3.58 0.02 0.51
C ILE A 39 -3.95 -1.43 0.75
N SER A 40 -5.20 -1.70 1.08
CA SER A 40 -5.71 -3.04 1.33
C SER A 40 -7.23 -3.06 1.20
N ASN A 41 -7.83 -4.25 1.36
CA ASN A 41 -9.29 -4.37 1.42
C ASN A 41 -9.85 -3.98 2.81
N GLY A 42 -9.00 -3.45 3.70
CA GLY A 42 -9.39 -3.08 5.05
C GLY A 42 -9.27 -4.24 6.04
N GLY A 43 -9.77 -4.07 7.24
CA GLY A 43 -9.72 -5.04 8.31
C GLY A 43 -9.59 -4.37 9.67
N ILE A 44 -9.33 -5.16 10.70
CA ILE A 44 -9.32 -4.67 12.09
C ILE A 44 -8.22 -3.64 12.37
N PHE A 45 -7.11 -3.67 11.62
CA PHE A 45 -6.00 -2.74 11.84
C PHE A 45 -6.13 -1.43 11.06
N GLU A 46 -7.17 -1.27 10.25
CA GLU A 46 -7.38 -0.04 9.47
C GLU A 46 -7.46 1.19 10.36
N ASN A 47 -8.25 1.11 11.43
CA ASN A 47 -8.40 2.22 12.37
C ASN A 47 -7.09 2.55 13.07
N ASP A 48 -6.31 1.54 13.44
CA ASP A 48 -5.01 1.75 14.10
C ASP A 48 -4.08 2.55 13.21
N ILE A 49 -4.04 2.22 11.91
CA ILE A 49 -3.20 2.92 10.95
C ILE A 49 -3.59 4.40 10.85
N VAL A 50 -4.88 4.68 10.74
CA VAL A 50 -5.39 6.05 10.61
C VAL A 50 -5.16 6.83 11.92
N GLU A 51 -5.43 6.22 13.07
CA GLU A 51 -5.24 6.86 14.37
C GLU A 51 -3.77 7.18 14.64
N ASN A 52 -2.86 6.36 14.12
CA ASN A 52 -1.42 6.58 14.27
C ASN A 52 -0.85 7.55 13.23
N GLY A 53 -1.69 8.20 12.42
CA GLY A 53 -1.26 9.24 11.49
C GLY A 53 -1.01 8.78 10.07
N GLY A 54 -1.26 7.50 9.75
CA GLY A 54 -1.16 6.98 8.39
C GLY A 54 -2.43 7.23 7.59
N LYS A 55 -2.35 6.98 6.28
CA LYS A 55 -3.50 6.96 5.39
C LYS A 55 -3.84 5.55 4.98
N HIS A 56 -5.11 5.26 4.78
CA HIS A 56 -5.55 3.98 4.26
C HIS A 56 -6.46 4.18 3.05
N TYR A 57 -6.17 3.45 1.97
CA TYR A 57 -7.03 3.38 0.80
C TYR A 57 -7.60 1.97 0.70
N ASN A 58 -8.91 1.86 0.54
CA ASN A 58 -9.56 0.56 0.39
C ASN A 58 -9.61 0.17 -1.08
N VAL A 59 -8.78 -0.79 -1.47
CA VAL A 59 -8.76 -1.38 -2.81
C VAL A 59 -8.73 -2.89 -2.64
N PRO A 60 -9.72 -3.63 -3.21
CA PRO A 60 -9.81 -5.08 -3.00
C PRO A 60 -8.78 -5.85 -3.83
N VAL A 61 -7.51 -5.63 -3.55
CA VAL A 61 -6.38 -6.25 -4.27
C VAL A 61 -6.22 -7.74 -3.97
N HIS A 62 -7.04 -8.27 -3.06
CA HIS A 62 -7.06 -9.70 -2.74
C HIS A 62 -7.85 -10.53 -3.76
N LYS A 63 -8.66 -9.89 -4.60
CA LYS A 63 -9.53 -10.61 -5.56
C LYS A 63 -8.79 -11.00 -6.83
N LYS A 64 -8.93 -12.26 -7.18
CA LYS A 64 -8.37 -12.88 -8.37
C LYS A 64 -9.47 -12.99 -9.41
N ASN A 65 -9.62 -12.01 -10.28
CA ASN A 65 -10.65 -12.10 -11.31
C ASN A 65 -10.39 -11.13 -12.47
N LEU A 66 -11.34 -11.05 -13.40
CA LEU A 66 -11.28 -10.18 -14.56
C LEU A 66 -11.26 -8.69 -14.21
N PHE A 67 -11.55 -8.33 -12.95
CA PHE A 67 -11.54 -6.95 -12.50
C PHE A 67 -10.16 -6.45 -12.07
N SER A 68 -9.12 -7.29 -12.19
CA SER A 68 -7.74 -6.91 -11.83
C SER A 68 -7.27 -5.64 -12.55
N LEU A 69 -7.69 -5.45 -13.81
CA LEU A 69 -7.35 -4.25 -14.58
C LEU A 69 -7.94 -2.98 -13.95
N ARG A 70 -9.16 -3.09 -13.42
CA ARG A 70 -9.81 -1.98 -12.72
C ARG A 70 -9.04 -1.60 -11.46
N TYR A 71 -8.59 -2.59 -10.70
CA TYR A 71 -7.82 -2.35 -9.49
C TYR A 71 -6.44 -1.79 -9.79
N ALA A 72 -5.83 -2.22 -10.89
CA ALA A 72 -4.56 -1.66 -11.35
C ALA A 72 -4.71 -0.16 -11.67
N LYS A 73 -5.83 0.23 -12.27
CA LYS A 73 -6.12 1.63 -12.53
C LYS A 73 -6.29 2.41 -11.24
N SER A 74 -6.98 1.84 -10.25
CA SER A 74 -7.15 2.47 -8.94
C SER A 74 -5.80 2.68 -8.25
N LEU A 75 -4.93 1.67 -8.28
CA LEU A 75 -3.58 1.79 -7.72
C LEU A 75 -2.78 2.87 -8.44
N ARG A 76 -2.84 2.90 -9.76
CA ARG A 76 -2.12 3.92 -10.54
C ARG A 76 -2.59 5.32 -10.17
N ASP A 77 -3.91 5.53 -10.04
CA ASP A 77 -4.46 6.82 -9.66
C ASP A 77 -3.98 7.24 -8.27
N ILE A 78 -3.91 6.30 -7.32
CA ILE A 78 -3.37 6.56 -5.99
C ILE A 78 -1.89 6.95 -6.08
N TYR A 79 -1.09 6.22 -6.87
CA TYR A 79 0.33 6.52 -7.02
C TYR A 79 0.57 7.88 -7.68
N LEU A 80 -0.27 8.26 -8.64
CA LEU A 80 -0.18 9.58 -9.28
C LEU A 80 -0.52 10.71 -8.30
N SER A 81 -1.47 10.46 -7.41
CA SER A 81 -1.90 11.43 -6.40
C SER A 81 -0.92 11.52 -5.24
N GLU A 82 -0.48 10.38 -4.71
CA GLU A 82 0.37 10.34 -3.52
C GLU A 82 1.86 10.52 -3.83
N LYS A 83 2.30 10.17 -5.02
CA LYS A 83 3.70 10.25 -5.46
C LYS A 83 4.65 9.60 -4.45
N PRO A 84 4.46 8.29 -4.17
CA PRO A 84 5.29 7.62 -3.18
C PRO A 84 6.74 7.48 -3.63
N ASP A 85 7.64 7.47 -2.67
CA ASP A 85 9.06 7.17 -2.91
C ASP A 85 9.30 5.67 -2.96
N ILE A 86 8.57 4.91 -2.14
CA ILE A 86 8.71 3.46 -2.04
C ILE A 86 7.32 2.82 -2.04
N VAL A 87 7.17 1.74 -2.80
CA VAL A 87 6.00 0.86 -2.74
C VAL A 87 6.46 -0.51 -2.28
N HIS A 88 5.97 -0.95 -1.13
CA HIS A 88 6.29 -2.24 -0.56
C HIS A 88 5.11 -3.19 -0.72
N VAL A 89 5.27 -4.19 -1.58
CA VAL A 89 4.22 -5.19 -1.83
C VAL A 89 4.47 -6.39 -0.93
N ARG A 90 3.46 -6.75 -0.13
CA ARG A 90 3.58 -7.78 0.90
C ARG A 90 2.85 -9.08 0.59
N SER A 91 2.45 -9.29 -0.67
CA SER A 91 1.75 -10.50 -1.08
C SER A 91 1.83 -10.67 -2.59
N ARG A 92 1.66 -11.91 -3.08
CA ARG A 92 1.72 -12.22 -4.51
C ARG A 92 0.60 -11.58 -5.32
N MET A 93 -0.62 -11.60 -4.81
CA MET A 93 -1.78 -11.10 -5.57
C MET A 93 -1.69 -9.59 -5.81
N PRO A 94 -1.46 -8.77 -4.77
CA PRO A 94 -1.25 -7.36 -5.01
C PRO A 94 -0.05 -7.07 -5.92
N ALA A 95 0.97 -7.93 -5.91
CA ALA A 95 2.14 -7.76 -6.78
C ALA A 95 1.77 -7.76 -8.25
N TRP A 96 0.90 -8.67 -8.68
CA TRP A 96 0.41 -8.74 -10.06
C TRP A 96 -0.30 -7.46 -10.47
N ILE A 97 -1.25 -7.04 -9.64
CA ILE A 97 -2.04 -5.83 -9.91
C ILE A 97 -1.12 -4.61 -9.92
N ASN A 98 -0.15 -4.59 -9.01
CA ASN A 98 0.80 -3.48 -8.91
C ASN A 98 1.68 -3.37 -10.16
N LEU A 99 2.13 -4.49 -10.73
CA LEU A 99 2.90 -4.48 -11.97
C LEU A 99 2.11 -3.82 -13.10
N LEU A 100 0.81 -4.13 -13.20
CA LEU A 100 -0.06 -3.51 -14.20
C LEU A 100 -0.20 -2.01 -13.97
N ALA A 101 -0.29 -1.58 -12.71
CA ALA A 101 -0.36 -0.17 -12.36
C ALA A 101 0.93 0.56 -12.74
N PHE A 102 2.09 -0.06 -12.48
CA PHE A 102 3.39 0.54 -12.73
C PHE A 102 3.69 0.74 -14.23
N LYS A 103 3.12 -0.10 -15.10
CA LYS A 103 3.39 -0.02 -16.54
C LYS A 103 3.09 1.36 -17.14
N LYS A 104 2.15 2.09 -16.57
CA LYS A 104 1.70 3.37 -17.10
C LYS A 104 2.21 4.58 -16.31
N LEU A 105 3.10 4.36 -15.36
CA LEU A 105 3.71 5.45 -14.61
C LEU A 105 4.97 5.95 -15.32
N SER A 106 5.10 7.26 -15.46
CA SER A 106 6.32 7.88 -15.98
C SER A 106 7.41 7.90 -14.91
N ASP A 107 7.05 8.29 -13.70
CA ASP A 107 7.95 8.28 -12.53
C ASP A 107 7.61 7.08 -11.65
N LYS A 108 8.45 6.06 -11.67
CA LYS A 108 8.20 4.85 -10.90
C LYS A 108 8.89 4.93 -9.54
N PRO A 109 8.14 4.68 -8.45
CA PRO A 109 8.75 4.58 -7.13
C PRO A 109 9.63 3.33 -7.03
N LEU A 110 10.46 3.26 -6.00
CA LEU A 110 11.22 2.06 -5.69
C LEU A 110 10.26 0.96 -5.28
N LEU A 111 10.35 -0.20 -5.92
CA LEU A 111 9.49 -1.34 -5.62
C LEU A 111 10.24 -2.32 -4.71
N VAL A 112 9.63 -2.63 -3.56
CA VAL A 112 10.12 -3.64 -2.62
C VAL A 112 9.06 -4.73 -2.51
N SER A 113 9.49 -5.99 -2.57
CA SER A 113 8.61 -7.14 -2.50
C SER A 113 9.06 -8.11 -1.40
N THR A 114 8.12 -8.64 -0.65
CA THR A 114 8.38 -9.66 0.37
C THR A 114 7.42 -10.82 0.29
#